data_daa71146c48f2f629ada9f5a67585772
#
_entry.id   daa71146c48f2f629ada9f5a67585772
#
_cell.length_a   1.000
_cell.length_b   1.000
_cell.length_c   1.000
_cell.angle_alpha   90.00
_cell.angle_beta   90.00
_cell.angle_gamma   90.00
#
_symmetry.space_group_name_H-M   'P 1'
#
loop_
_entity.id
_entity.type
_entity.pdbx_description
1 polymer ?
#
loop_
_entity_poly.entity_id
_entity_poly.type
_entity_poly.pdbx_seq_one_letter_code
_entity_poly.pdbx_strand_id
1 'polypeptide(L)'
;MYGANNLYLSADIPLAPSFVIILRTFRSNFTMNLRPYYFLIGLIGSSLSYTILAENVADFPSRPIKIIVPVAAGGNVDIVARTVGNELTKILGQNVVIENRPSSASIVGTQLVAKASPDGYTLLAHSSTFFAAPLISNNAGYDPVKDFSPISLTCKVPMFVMINPALPVKNIDEFIRYAKSNPGMPIASSGNGSTGHIAAEVFSSRANIKLTNIFYKGNAQAIVDLMSGQVPI
;
A
#
# COMPACT_ATOMS: atom_id res chain seq x y z
N MET A 1 -9.05 -8.84 -32.08
CA MET A 1 -10.00 -7.76 -31.74
C MET A 1 -10.56 -8.02 -30.36
N TYR A 2 -9.95 -7.48 -29.32
CA TYR A 2 -10.52 -7.43 -27.96
C TYR A 2 -10.42 -5.99 -27.49
N GLY A 3 -11.59 -5.38 -27.32
CA GLY A 3 -11.75 -4.01 -26.94
C GLY A 3 -11.36 -3.78 -25.47
N ALA A 4 -10.53 -2.78 -25.24
CA ALA A 4 -10.24 -2.25 -23.94
C ALA A 4 -11.48 -1.50 -23.40
N ASN A 5 -12.23 -2.13 -22.51
CA ASN A 5 -13.28 -1.46 -21.78
C ASN A 5 -12.66 -0.61 -20.68
N ASN A 6 -12.78 0.70 -20.85
CA ASN A 6 -12.53 1.70 -19.82
C ASN A 6 -13.44 1.45 -18.61
N LEU A 7 -12.89 0.93 -17.53
CA LEU A 7 -13.56 0.97 -16.22
C LEU A 7 -13.41 2.39 -15.65
N TYR A 8 -14.38 3.25 -15.92
CA TYR A 8 -14.61 4.44 -15.13
C TYR A 8 -15.10 4.00 -13.74
N LEU A 9 -14.28 4.24 -12.74
CA LEU A 9 -14.67 4.13 -11.35
C LEU A 9 -15.76 5.18 -11.06
N SER A 10 -17.01 4.74 -10.91
CA SER A 10 -18.09 5.56 -10.37
C SER A 10 -17.78 5.91 -8.91
N ALA A 11 -18.18 7.11 -8.50
CA ALA A 11 -17.82 7.76 -7.23
C ALA A 11 -18.44 7.16 -5.95
N ASP A 12 -18.88 5.90 -5.95
CA ASP A 12 -19.56 5.24 -4.82
C ASP A 12 -18.76 4.12 -4.17
N ILE A 13 -17.41 4.26 -4.10
CA ILE A 13 -16.61 3.29 -3.35
C ILE A 13 -16.66 3.67 -1.88
N PRO A 14 -17.30 2.86 -1.00
CA PRO A 14 -17.17 3.06 0.44
C PRO A 14 -15.69 2.88 0.80
N LEU A 15 -15.10 3.91 1.45
CA LEU A 15 -13.71 3.95 1.91
C LEU A 15 -13.49 2.95 3.05
N ALA A 16 -13.58 1.64 2.76
CA ALA A 16 -13.04 0.64 3.65
C ALA A 16 -11.55 0.51 3.38
N PRO A 17 -10.68 0.45 4.40
CA PRO A 17 -9.26 0.22 4.22
C PRO A 17 -9.05 -1.12 3.51
N SER A 18 -8.41 -1.08 2.35
CA SER A 18 -8.20 -2.24 1.48
C SER A 18 -6.72 -2.57 1.44
N PHE A 19 -6.39 -3.86 1.48
CA PHE A 19 -5.03 -4.35 1.32
C PHE A 19 -4.87 -4.88 -0.11
N VAL A 20 -3.81 -4.43 -0.78
CA VAL A 20 -3.55 -4.74 -2.19
C VAL A 20 -2.16 -5.35 -2.31
N ILE A 21 -2.02 -6.40 -3.11
CA ILE A 21 -0.72 -6.89 -3.56
C ILE A 21 -0.44 -6.28 -4.94
N ILE A 22 0.72 -5.65 -5.09
CA ILE A 22 1.07 -4.82 -6.25
C ILE A 22 2.42 -5.24 -6.83
N LEU A 23 2.48 -5.38 -8.16
CA LEU A 23 3.71 -5.53 -8.95
C LEU A 23 4.15 -4.18 -9.52
N ARG A 24 5.44 -4.06 -9.83
CA ARG A 24 5.95 -2.95 -10.62
C ARG A 24 5.49 -3.05 -12.08
N THR A 25 5.07 -1.92 -12.67
CA THR A 25 4.67 -1.85 -14.08
C THR A 25 5.88 -1.89 -15.00
N PHE A 26 5.87 -2.77 -16.00
CA PHE A 26 6.85 -2.76 -17.08
C PHE A 26 6.47 -1.70 -18.11
N ARG A 27 7.27 -0.64 -18.23
CA ARG A 27 7.16 0.36 -19.30
C ARG A 27 8.40 0.30 -20.17
N SER A 28 8.31 -0.39 -21.31
CA SER A 28 9.33 -0.35 -22.33
C SER A 28 9.19 0.96 -23.13
N ASN A 29 9.90 2.02 -22.73
CA ASN A 29 10.11 3.17 -23.60
C ASN A 29 11.39 2.95 -24.42
N PHE A 30 11.27 2.17 -25.50
CA PHE A 30 12.34 2.03 -26.48
C PHE A 30 11.99 2.93 -27.67
N THR A 31 12.37 4.21 -27.60
CA THR A 31 12.42 5.09 -28.79
C THR A 31 13.84 5.05 -29.34
N MET A 32 14.04 4.19 -30.31
CA MET A 32 15.28 4.16 -31.08
C MET A 32 15.24 5.25 -32.15
N ASN A 33 15.99 6.33 -31.94
CA ASN A 33 16.26 7.35 -32.96
C ASN A 33 17.41 6.85 -33.84
N LEU A 34 17.05 6.26 -34.97
CA LEU A 34 18.03 5.88 -36.01
C LEU A 34 18.40 7.11 -36.83
N ARG A 35 19.57 7.69 -36.60
CA ARG A 35 20.24 8.49 -37.59
C ARG A 35 21.33 7.66 -38.26
N PRO A 36 21.44 7.65 -39.59
CA PRO A 36 22.38 6.81 -40.30
C PRO A 36 23.76 7.48 -40.36
N TYR A 37 24.77 6.83 -39.80
CA TYR A 37 26.15 7.06 -40.19
C TYR A 37 26.74 5.74 -40.68
N TYR A 38 26.82 5.59 -42.01
CA TYR A 38 27.70 4.65 -42.66
C TYR A 38 29.13 5.12 -42.50
N PHE A 39 30.02 4.33 -41.91
CA PHE A 39 31.39 4.16 -42.40
C PHE A 39 32.00 2.86 -41.83
N LEU A 40 32.41 2.07 -42.75
CA LEU A 40 33.33 0.94 -42.77
C LEU A 40 34.30 0.83 -41.60
N ILE A 41 34.30 -0.31 -40.87
CA ILE A 41 35.50 -1.01 -40.45
C ILE A 41 35.16 -2.50 -40.39
N GLY A 42 36.00 -3.26 -41.16
CA GLY A 42 35.81 -4.70 -41.37
C GLY A 42 36.17 -5.59 -40.17
N LEU A 43 35.65 -6.79 -40.28
CA LEU A 43 36.15 -8.09 -39.86
C LEU A 43 37.23 -8.12 -38.75
N ILE A 44 36.83 -8.47 -37.54
CA ILE A 44 37.46 -9.55 -36.76
C ILE A 44 36.37 -10.08 -35.85
N GLY A 45 36.06 -11.36 -36.05
CA GLY A 45 35.04 -12.07 -35.29
C GLY A 45 35.44 -12.34 -33.85
N SER A 46 34.50 -12.10 -32.99
CA SER A 46 34.26 -12.92 -31.78
C SER A 46 32.80 -12.71 -31.43
N SER A 47 31.97 -13.63 -31.86
CA SER A 47 30.58 -13.79 -31.48
C SER A 47 30.54 -14.11 -29.98
N LEU A 48 30.61 -13.07 -29.15
CA LEU A 48 30.04 -13.15 -27.80
C LEU A 48 28.52 -13.14 -27.97
N SER A 49 27.97 -14.32 -28.15
CA SER A 49 26.55 -14.54 -27.97
C SER A 49 26.22 -14.24 -26.51
N TYR A 50 25.80 -13.01 -26.22
CA TYR A 50 25.05 -12.75 -25.00
C TYR A 50 23.75 -13.49 -25.15
N THR A 51 23.72 -14.73 -24.66
CA THR A 51 22.46 -15.41 -24.38
C THR A 51 21.78 -14.59 -23.30
N ILE A 52 20.91 -13.66 -23.71
CA ILE A 52 19.88 -13.13 -22.84
C ILE A 52 19.04 -14.37 -22.50
N LEU A 53 19.27 -14.94 -21.31
CA LEU A 53 18.39 -15.92 -20.71
C LEU A 53 17.06 -15.19 -20.47
N ALA A 54 16.23 -15.08 -21.50
CA ALA A 54 14.82 -14.80 -21.30
C ALA A 54 14.29 -15.97 -20.47
N GLU A 55 14.06 -15.74 -19.17
CA GLU A 55 13.42 -16.72 -18.30
C GLU A 55 12.10 -17.10 -18.99
N ASN A 56 11.94 -18.39 -19.30
CA ASN A 56 10.77 -18.89 -19.97
C ASN A 56 9.57 -18.62 -19.05
N VAL A 57 8.60 -17.83 -19.51
CA VAL A 57 7.36 -17.53 -18.75
C VAL A 57 6.63 -18.81 -18.34
N ALA A 58 6.87 -19.92 -19.06
CA ALA A 58 6.35 -21.25 -18.73
C ALA A 58 6.91 -21.82 -17.41
N ASP A 59 8.09 -21.35 -16.93
CA ASP A 59 8.75 -21.87 -15.73
C ASP A 59 8.56 -20.94 -14.50
N PHE A 60 7.75 -19.89 -14.62
CA PHE A 60 7.45 -19.01 -13.47
C PHE A 60 6.48 -19.68 -12.49
N PRO A 61 6.81 -19.65 -11.16
CA PRO A 61 8.03 -19.19 -10.56
C PRO A 61 9.12 -20.30 -10.46
N SER A 62 10.35 -20.01 -10.93
CA SER A 62 11.49 -20.91 -10.86
C SER A 62 12.33 -20.74 -9.58
N ARG A 63 12.07 -19.69 -8.79
CA ARG A 63 12.77 -19.32 -7.56
C ARG A 63 11.82 -18.67 -6.55
N PRO A 64 12.22 -18.52 -5.27
CA PRO A 64 11.37 -17.93 -4.24
C PRO A 64 10.87 -16.53 -4.60
N ILE A 65 9.59 -16.28 -4.30
CA ILE A 65 8.95 -14.98 -4.43
C ILE A 65 9.09 -14.24 -3.09
N LYS A 66 9.38 -12.95 -3.13
CA LYS A 66 9.46 -12.09 -1.97
C LYS A 66 8.26 -11.15 -1.91
N ILE A 67 7.58 -11.09 -0.78
CA ILE A 67 6.54 -10.09 -0.50
C ILE A 67 7.09 -9.09 0.51
N ILE A 68 7.30 -7.86 0.10
CA ILE A 68 7.69 -6.75 0.97
C ILE A 68 6.45 -6.22 1.67
N VAL A 69 6.55 -6.14 3.01
CA VAL A 69 5.52 -5.61 3.90
C VAL A 69 6.09 -4.36 4.59
N PRO A 70 5.70 -3.13 4.20
CA PRO A 70 6.35 -1.91 4.67
C PRO A 70 5.83 -1.44 6.06
N VAL A 71 5.41 -2.39 6.87
CA VAL A 71 4.97 -2.18 8.27
C VAL A 71 5.61 -3.21 9.18
N ALA A 72 5.55 -2.97 10.49
CA ALA A 72 6.08 -3.89 11.48
C ALA A 72 5.36 -5.25 11.44
N ALA A 73 6.10 -6.30 11.79
CA ALA A 73 5.56 -7.65 11.92
C ALA A 73 4.42 -7.69 12.95
N GLY A 74 3.42 -8.54 12.71
CA GLY A 74 2.22 -8.67 13.56
C GLY A 74 1.13 -7.62 13.28
N GLY A 75 1.39 -6.65 12.41
CA GLY A 75 0.35 -5.72 11.93
C GLY A 75 -0.62 -6.38 10.93
N ASN A 76 -1.77 -5.74 10.70
CA ASN A 76 -2.82 -6.29 9.82
C ASN A 76 -2.30 -6.66 8.42
N VAL A 77 -1.47 -5.82 7.81
CA VAL A 77 -0.88 -6.09 6.48
C VAL A 77 0.04 -7.31 6.53
N ASP A 78 0.83 -7.45 7.59
CA ASP A 78 1.75 -8.58 7.78
C ASP A 78 0.99 -9.91 7.94
N ILE A 79 -0.07 -9.92 8.77
CA ILE A 79 -0.92 -11.10 8.97
C ILE A 79 -1.53 -11.56 7.63
N VAL A 80 -2.10 -10.62 6.88
CA VAL A 80 -2.69 -10.91 5.57
C VAL A 80 -1.63 -11.41 4.58
N ALA A 81 -0.47 -10.74 4.52
CA ALA A 81 0.62 -11.13 3.62
C ALA A 81 1.14 -12.54 3.93
N ARG A 82 1.28 -12.92 5.22
CA ARG A 82 1.68 -14.27 5.64
C ARG A 82 0.63 -15.31 5.28
N THR A 83 -0.65 -15.01 5.51
CA THR A 83 -1.76 -15.90 5.15
C THR A 83 -1.77 -16.18 3.65
N VAL A 84 -1.71 -15.12 2.83
CA VAL A 84 -1.68 -15.25 1.37
C VAL A 84 -0.38 -15.93 0.91
N GLY A 85 0.78 -15.56 1.48
CA GLY A 85 2.08 -16.14 1.12
C GLY A 85 2.15 -17.64 1.39
N ASN A 86 1.56 -18.10 2.50
CA ASN A 86 1.50 -19.54 2.83
C ASN A 86 0.67 -20.32 1.80
N GLU A 87 -0.48 -19.77 1.37
CA GLU A 87 -1.31 -20.43 0.35
C GLU A 87 -0.64 -20.36 -1.04
N LEU A 88 -0.03 -19.24 -1.40
CA LEU A 88 0.73 -19.13 -2.64
C LEU A 88 1.90 -20.12 -2.70
N THR A 89 2.60 -20.35 -1.58
CA THR A 89 3.67 -21.37 -1.50
C THR A 89 3.15 -22.75 -1.89
N LYS A 90 1.97 -23.14 -1.39
CA LYS A 90 1.35 -24.43 -1.70
C LYS A 90 0.93 -24.54 -3.18
N ILE A 91 0.36 -23.47 -3.73
CA ILE A 91 -0.17 -23.46 -5.10
C ILE A 91 0.96 -23.40 -6.13
N LEU A 92 1.97 -22.57 -5.88
CA LEU A 92 3.05 -22.29 -6.83
C LEU A 92 4.23 -23.28 -6.72
N GLY A 93 4.30 -24.09 -5.66
CA GLY A 93 5.42 -24.99 -5.43
C GLY A 93 6.76 -24.31 -5.14
N GLN A 94 6.75 -22.98 -4.92
CA GLN A 94 7.92 -22.16 -4.60
C GLN A 94 7.69 -21.39 -3.30
N ASN A 95 8.75 -21.19 -2.53
CA ASN A 95 8.66 -20.47 -1.27
C ASN A 95 8.26 -19.00 -1.50
N VAL A 96 7.29 -18.53 -0.71
CA VAL A 96 6.92 -17.10 -0.65
C VAL A 96 7.42 -16.53 0.68
N VAL A 97 8.42 -15.67 0.61
CA VAL A 97 9.11 -15.09 1.78
C VAL A 97 8.52 -13.72 2.09
N ILE A 98 8.05 -13.54 3.32
CA ILE A 98 7.54 -12.25 3.80
C ILE A 98 8.68 -11.48 4.47
N GLU A 99 8.94 -10.27 3.96
CA GLU A 99 9.99 -9.38 4.47
C GLU A 99 9.40 -8.06 4.97
N ASN A 100 9.46 -7.82 6.28
CA ASN A 100 8.99 -6.57 6.87
C ASN A 100 10.05 -5.46 6.73
N ARG A 101 9.65 -4.31 6.17
CA ARG A 101 10.48 -3.11 5.98
C ARG A 101 9.75 -1.86 6.50
N PRO A 102 9.56 -1.76 7.84
CA PRO A 102 8.80 -0.68 8.42
C PRO A 102 9.53 0.66 8.29
N SER A 103 8.77 1.71 8.01
CA SER A 103 9.25 3.09 8.01
C SER A 103 8.09 4.07 8.19
N SER A 104 8.39 5.35 8.39
CA SER A 104 7.38 6.41 8.41
C SER A 104 6.61 6.41 7.08
N ALA A 105 5.28 6.46 7.18
CA ALA A 105 4.36 6.40 6.05
C ALA A 105 4.61 5.20 5.08
N SER A 106 5.31 4.15 5.55
CA SER A 106 5.62 2.94 4.78
C SER A 106 6.46 3.19 3.50
N ILE A 107 7.16 4.32 3.41
CA ILE A 107 7.82 4.78 2.17
C ILE A 107 8.99 3.88 1.78
N VAL A 108 9.89 3.54 2.72
CA VAL A 108 11.14 2.81 2.40
C VAL A 108 10.88 1.45 1.77
N GLY A 109 9.97 0.65 2.36
CA GLY A 109 9.61 -0.65 1.82
C GLY A 109 8.93 -0.55 0.45
N THR A 110 8.11 0.47 0.26
CA THR A 110 7.42 0.73 -1.01
C THR A 110 8.41 1.13 -2.11
N GLN A 111 9.38 2.01 -1.81
CA GLN A 111 10.45 2.40 -2.74
C GLN A 111 11.33 1.20 -3.14
N LEU A 112 11.58 0.26 -2.22
CA LEU A 112 12.35 -0.93 -2.52
C LEU A 112 11.67 -1.73 -3.65
N VAL A 113 10.34 -1.91 -3.58
CA VAL A 113 9.60 -2.62 -4.63
C VAL A 113 9.52 -1.78 -5.91
N ALA A 114 9.33 -0.46 -5.81
CA ALA A 114 9.33 0.43 -6.98
C ALA A 114 10.64 0.38 -7.78
N LYS A 115 11.76 0.06 -7.12
CA LYS A 115 13.09 -0.05 -7.74
C LYS A 115 13.47 -1.49 -8.10
N ALA A 116 12.70 -2.49 -7.67
CA ALA A 116 12.98 -3.89 -7.98
C ALA A 116 12.75 -4.19 -9.47
N SER A 117 13.32 -5.30 -9.95
CA SER A 117 13.04 -5.80 -11.30
C SER A 117 11.55 -6.14 -11.44
N PRO A 118 10.91 -5.79 -12.57
CA PRO A 118 9.48 -6.06 -12.79
C PRO A 118 9.24 -7.49 -13.31
N ASP A 119 9.89 -8.47 -12.70
CA ASP A 119 9.92 -9.88 -13.09
C ASP A 119 8.93 -10.77 -12.31
N GLY A 120 8.15 -10.19 -11.41
CA GLY A 120 7.16 -10.92 -10.61
C GLY A 120 7.69 -11.52 -9.31
N TYR A 121 8.99 -11.50 -9.06
CA TYR A 121 9.58 -12.11 -7.85
C TYR A 121 9.64 -11.19 -6.64
N THR A 122 9.38 -9.89 -6.81
CA THR A 122 9.28 -8.93 -5.70
C THR A 122 7.91 -8.26 -5.73
N LEU A 123 7.09 -8.59 -4.74
CA LEU A 123 5.74 -8.10 -4.59
C LEU A 123 5.65 -7.11 -3.43
N LEU A 124 4.64 -6.26 -3.45
CA LEU A 124 4.30 -5.36 -2.35
C LEU A 124 2.94 -5.75 -1.77
N ALA A 125 2.88 -5.98 -0.46
CA ALA A 125 1.63 -6.03 0.27
C ALA A 125 1.45 -4.73 1.05
N HIS A 126 0.39 -3.99 0.77
CA HIS A 126 0.19 -2.66 1.35
C HIS A 126 -1.28 -2.39 1.66
N SER A 127 -1.54 -1.36 2.44
CA SER A 127 -2.88 -0.82 2.71
C SER A 127 -3.15 0.45 1.89
N SER A 128 -4.29 1.09 2.12
CA SER A 128 -4.66 2.37 1.48
C SER A 128 -3.64 3.50 1.69
N THR A 129 -2.76 3.40 2.70
CA THR A 129 -1.66 4.35 2.91
C THR A 129 -0.68 4.40 1.73
N PHE A 130 -0.64 3.36 0.88
CA PHE A 130 0.10 3.34 -0.37
C PHE A 130 -0.21 4.53 -1.29
N PHE A 131 -1.48 4.88 -1.41
CA PHE A 131 -1.93 6.03 -2.19
C PHE A 131 -1.83 7.35 -1.44
N ALA A 132 -1.91 7.32 -0.11
CA ALA A 132 -1.88 8.52 0.71
C ALA A 132 -0.47 9.05 0.97
N ALA A 133 0.53 8.18 1.07
CA ALA A 133 1.89 8.58 1.39
C ALA A 133 2.48 9.62 0.41
N PRO A 134 2.31 9.52 -0.93
CA PRO A 134 2.76 10.56 -1.86
C PRO A 134 2.03 11.90 -1.73
N LEU A 135 0.80 11.90 -1.17
CA LEU A 135 0.03 13.12 -0.97
C LEU A 135 0.45 13.90 0.29
N ILE A 136 0.97 13.19 1.29
CA ILE A 136 1.38 13.77 2.57
C ILE A 136 2.89 13.95 2.73
N SER A 137 3.67 13.34 1.84
CA SER A 137 5.13 13.41 1.84
C SER A 137 5.61 13.96 0.49
N ASN A 138 6.27 15.11 0.50
CA ASN A 138 6.81 15.73 -0.70
C ASN A 138 7.87 14.88 -1.43
N ASN A 139 8.35 13.81 -0.83
CA ASN A 139 9.37 12.93 -1.39
C ASN A 139 9.10 11.47 -1.05
N ALA A 140 7.95 10.94 -1.48
CA ALA A 140 7.66 9.52 -1.35
C ALA A 140 8.56 8.65 -2.25
N GLY A 141 9.10 9.23 -3.32
CA GLY A 141 10.04 8.58 -4.23
C GLY A 141 9.44 7.43 -5.04
N TYR A 142 8.12 7.40 -5.20
CA TYR A 142 7.37 6.50 -6.08
C TYR A 142 6.05 7.13 -6.52
N ASP A 143 5.55 6.68 -7.66
CA ASP A 143 4.22 6.99 -8.16
C ASP A 143 3.34 5.73 -8.04
N PRO A 144 2.26 5.74 -7.24
CA PRO A 144 1.46 4.54 -6.99
C PRO A 144 0.72 4.02 -8.23
N VAL A 145 0.58 4.85 -9.27
CA VAL A 145 -0.12 4.48 -10.51
C VAL A 145 0.84 4.05 -11.60
N LYS A 146 2.01 4.72 -11.70
CA LYS A 146 2.95 4.47 -12.81
C LYS A 146 3.98 3.40 -12.51
N ASP A 147 4.41 3.28 -11.25
CA ASP A 147 5.52 2.39 -10.89
C ASP A 147 5.07 0.99 -10.50
N PHE A 148 3.75 0.74 -10.42
CA PHE A 148 3.20 -0.52 -9.92
C PHE A 148 2.08 -1.06 -10.81
N SER A 149 1.99 -2.39 -10.90
CA SER A 149 0.86 -3.10 -11.48
C SER A 149 0.06 -3.78 -10.36
N PRO A 150 -1.22 -3.42 -10.14
CA PRO A 150 -2.04 -4.06 -9.12
C PRO A 150 -2.35 -5.51 -9.52
N ILE A 151 -2.23 -6.43 -8.54
CA ILE A 151 -2.55 -7.85 -8.75
C ILE A 151 -3.95 -8.14 -8.22
N SER A 152 -4.17 -7.91 -6.93
CA SER A 152 -5.43 -8.29 -6.27
C SER A 152 -5.67 -7.47 -4.99
N LEU A 153 -6.95 -7.23 -4.74
CA LEU A 153 -7.44 -6.78 -3.44
C LEU A 153 -7.64 -8.02 -2.54
N THR A 154 -6.70 -8.27 -1.63
CA THR A 154 -6.69 -9.49 -0.82
C THR A 154 -7.74 -9.51 0.28
N CYS A 155 -8.02 -8.37 0.93
CA CYS A 155 -9.09 -8.25 1.92
C CYS A 155 -9.54 -6.80 2.11
N LYS A 156 -10.70 -6.64 2.74
CA LYS A 156 -11.22 -5.38 3.25
C LYS A 156 -11.36 -5.48 4.76
N VAL A 157 -10.86 -4.47 5.48
CA VAL A 157 -10.96 -4.39 6.93
C VAL A 157 -11.83 -3.20 7.28
N PRO A 158 -12.95 -3.39 7.99
CA PRO A 158 -13.79 -2.28 8.41
C PRO A 158 -13.07 -1.45 9.48
N MET A 159 -13.30 -0.14 9.47
CA MET A 159 -12.85 0.77 10.51
C MET A 159 -14.04 1.12 11.41
N PHE A 160 -13.76 1.18 12.70
CA PHE A 160 -14.75 1.54 13.71
C PHE A 160 -14.29 2.82 14.42
N VAL A 161 -15.23 3.71 14.70
CA VAL A 161 -15.03 4.80 15.68
C VAL A 161 -15.34 4.23 17.05
N MET A 162 -14.33 4.17 17.90
CA MET A 162 -14.49 3.75 19.29
C MET A 162 -14.52 4.98 20.19
N ILE A 163 -15.38 4.97 21.19
CA ILE A 163 -15.62 6.09 22.09
C ILE A 163 -15.49 5.61 23.52
N ASN A 164 -14.81 6.38 24.36
CA ASN A 164 -14.76 6.09 25.80
C ASN A 164 -16.18 6.16 26.39
N PRO A 165 -16.61 5.17 27.19
CA PRO A 165 -17.96 5.12 27.76
C PRO A 165 -18.32 6.31 28.69
N ALA A 166 -17.35 7.06 29.15
CA ALA A 166 -17.58 8.27 29.95
C ALA A 166 -18.15 9.44 29.13
N LEU A 167 -18.04 9.39 27.78
CA LEU A 167 -18.71 10.39 26.94
C LEU A 167 -20.23 10.20 27.00
N PRO A 168 -21.02 11.28 27.15
CA PRO A 168 -22.47 11.20 27.28
C PRO A 168 -23.17 11.03 25.91
N VAL A 169 -22.77 10.02 25.15
CA VAL A 169 -23.27 9.74 23.79
C VAL A 169 -23.52 8.23 23.64
N LYS A 170 -24.60 7.85 22.98
CA LYS A 170 -25.04 6.45 22.82
C LYS A 170 -25.02 5.96 21.37
N ASN A 171 -24.91 6.86 20.42
CA ASN A 171 -24.93 6.55 18.99
C ASN A 171 -24.16 7.62 18.22
N ILE A 172 -23.96 7.37 16.92
CA ILE A 172 -23.15 8.22 16.06
C ILE A 172 -23.74 9.65 15.89
N ASP A 173 -25.07 9.77 15.87
CA ASP A 173 -25.72 11.07 15.71
C ASP A 173 -25.56 11.95 16.95
N GLU A 174 -25.64 11.35 18.14
CA GLU A 174 -25.35 12.03 19.40
C GLU A 174 -23.88 12.41 19.48
N PHE A 175 -22.98 11.54 19.07
CA PHE A 175 -21.55 11.83 19.01
C PHE A 175 -21.26 13.02 18.09
N ILE A 176 -21.85 13.05 16.88
CA ILE A 176 -21.64 14.15 15.92
C ILE A 176 -22.15 15.47 16.50
N ARG A 177 -23.32 15.47 17.15
CA ARG A 177 -23.84 16.68 17.82
C ARG A 177 -22.93 17.12 18.96
N TYR A 178 -22.46 16.19 19.78
CA TYR A 178 -21.54 16.47 20.88
C TYR A 178 -20.22 17.05 20.37
N ALA A 179 -19.64 16.46 19.34
CA ALA A 179 -18.39 16.93 18.72
C ALA A 179 -18.52 18.32 18.09
N LYS A 180 -19.68 18.64 17.52
CA LYS A 180 -19.99 20.01 17.01
C LYS A 180 -20.00 21.05 18.12
N SER A 181 -20.49 20.68 19.30
CA SER A 181 -20.50 21.55 20.48
C SER A 181 -19.16 21.62 21.22
N ASN A 182 -18.26 20.68 20.92
CA ASN A 182 -16.93 20.57 21.53
C ASN A 182 -15.85 20.44 20.44
N PRO A 183 -15.58 21.50 19.65
CA PRO A 183 -14.63 21.43 18.56
C PRO A 183 -13.20 21.21 19.08
N GLY A 184 -12.42 20.40 18.34
CA GLY A 184 -11.03 20.09 18.72
C GLY A 184 -10.88 18.90 19.65
N MET A 185 -11.93 18.09 19.86
CA MET A 185 -11.84 16.87 20.67
C MET A 185 -10.70 15.96 20.15
N PRO A 186 -9.89 15.38 21.06
CA PRO A 186 -8.80 14.51 20.64
C PRO A 186 -9.33 13.15 20.12
N ILE A 187 -8.77 12.73 18.98
CA ILE A 187 -8.96 11.38 18.41
C ILE A 187 -7.61 10.70 18.28
N ALA A 188 -7.52 9.47 18.80
CA ALA A 188 -6.31 8.68 18.71
C ALA A 188 -6.15 8.00 17.34
N SER A 189 -4.94 8.02 16.81
CA SER A 189 -4.59 7.28 15.61
C SER A 189 -3.19 6.66 15.71
N SER A 190 -2.93 5.60 14.95
CA SER A 190 -1.67 4.83 15.02
C SER A 190 -0.47 5.50 14.32
N GLY A 191 -0.56 6.79 14.04
CA GLY A 191 0.52 7.59 13.45
C GLY A 191 0.05 8.46 12.29
N ASN A 192 0.87 9.46 11.98
CA ASN A 192 0.61 10.35 10.85
C ASN A 192 0.62 9.57 9.53
N GLY A 193 -0.40 9.78 8.68
CA GLY A 193 -0.58 9.05 7.43
C GLY A 193 -1.03 7.60 7.59
N SER A 194 -1.31 7.14 8.81
CA SER A 194 -1.89 5.82 9.03
C SER A 194 -3.32 5.73 8.47
N THR A 195 -3.81 4.51 8.26
CA THR A 195 -5.20 4.28 7.84
C THR A 195 -6.20 4.90 8.83
N GLY A 196 -5.92 4.82 10.14
CA GLY A 196 -6.74 5.44 11.19
C GLY A 196 -6.76 6.96 11.08
N HIS A 197 -5.61 7.60 10.83
CA HIS A 197 -5.54 9.05 10.62
C HIS A 197 -6.38 9.49 9.41
N ILE A 198 -6.21 8.83 8.27
CA ILE A 198 -6.97 9.16 7.04
C ILE A 198 -8.46 8.96 7.27
N ALA A 199 -8.86 7.87 7.93
CA ALA A 199 -10.26 7.60 8.26
C ALA A 199 -10.85 8.67 9.18
N ALA A 200 -10.09 9.13 10.19
CA ALA A 200 -10.50 10.20 11.09
C ALA A 200 -10.70 11.54 10.35
N GLU A 201 -9.81 11.89 9.43
CA GLU A 201 -9.92 13.10 8.61
C GLU A 201 -11.14 13.05 7.68
N VAL A 202 -11.34 11.92 6.98
CA VAL A 202 -12.51 11.72 6.12
C VAL A 202 -13.82 11.77 6.92
N PHE A 203 -13.85 11.12 8.08
CA PHE A 203 -15.01 11.14 8.96
C PHE A 203 -15.30 12.57 9.44
N SER A 204 -14.28 13.28 9.94
CA SER A 204 -14.40 14.66 10.43
C SER A 204 -14.94 15.59 9.34
N SER A 205 -14.41 15.47 8.12
CA SER A 205 -14.86 16.25 6.95
C SER A 205 -16.31 15.96 6.59
N ARG A 206 -16.69 14.66 6.49
CA ARG A 206 -18.07 14.28 6.11
C ARG A 206 -19.10 14.61 7.17
N ALA A 207 -18.75 14.50 8.44
CA ALA A 207 -19.63 14.86 9.56
C ALA A 207 -19.66 16.36 9.84
N ASN A 208 -18.79 17.15 9.19
CA ASN A 208 -18.59 18.57 9.45
C ASN A 208 -18.31 18.83 10.96
N ILE A 209 -17.33 18.10 11.50
CA ILE A 209 -16.84 18.24 12.87
C ILE A 209 -15.34 18.52 12.85
N LYS A 210 -14.83 19.10 13.95
CA LYS A 210 -13.40 19.35 14.12
C LYS A 210 -12.86 18.44 15.21
N LEU A 211 -11.97 17.50 14.84
CA LEU A 211 -11.23 16.64 15.75
C LEU A 211 -9.74 16.98 15.68
N THR A 212 -9.00 16.68 16.74
CA THR A 212 -7.55 16.87 16.82
C THR A 212 -6.88 15.50 16.91
N ASN A 213 -6.10 15.13 15.90
CA ASN A 213 -5.41 13.84 15.87
C ASN A 213 -4.28 13.78 16.89
N ILE A 214 -4.30 12.77 17.75
CA ILE A 214 -3.22 12.38 18.66
C ILE A 214 -2.54 11.14 18.07
N PHE A 215 -1.26 11.29 17.70
CA PHE A 215 -0.52 10.23 17.01
C PHE A 215 0.23 9.32 17.98
N TYR A 216 -0.10 8.04 17.95
CA TYR A 216 0.54 6.98 18.71
C TYR A 216 1.52 6.17 17.83
N LYS A 217 2.45 5.45 18.46
CA LYS A 217 3.37 4.52 17.74
C LYS A 217 2.72 3.16 17.45
N GLY A 218 1.39 3.12 17.31
CA GLY A 218 0.61 1.91 17.05
C GLY A 218 -0.71 1.92 17.82
N ASN A 219 -1.61 1.00 17.49
CA ASN A 219 -2.96 0.93 18.06
C ASN A 219 -2.96 0.51 19.54
N ALA A 220 -2.00 -0.29 20.00
CA ALA A 220 -2.02 -0.84 21.35
C ALA A 220 -2.07 0.25 22.43
N GLN A 221 -1.17 1.24 22.35
CA GLN A 221 -1.15 2.35 23.30
C GLN A 221 -2.39 3.25 23.17
N ALA A 222 -2.83 3.51 21.93
CA ALA A 222 -4.04 4.28 21.68
C ALA A 222 -5.28 3.67 22.34
N ILE A 223 -5.40 2.33 22.29
CA ILE A 223 -6.50 1.61 22.95
C ILE A 223 -6.42 1.72 24.48
N VAL A 224 -5.23 1.60 25.07
CA VAL A 224 -5.05 1.76 26.51
C VAL A 224 -5.48 3.17 26.96
N ASP A 225 -5.06 4.20 26.24
CA ASP A 225 -5.38 5.59 26.58
C ASP A 225 -6.87 5.90 26.33
N LEU A 226 -7.48 5.28 25.31
CA LEU A 226 -8.92 5.33 25.10
C LEU A 226 -9.69 4.70 26.28
N MET A 227 -9.28 3.50 26.71
CA MET A 227 -9.94 2.80 27.81
C MET A 227 -9.80 3.52 29.16
N SER A 228 -8.66 4.15 29.40
CA SER A 228 -8.39 4.92 30.62
C SER A 228 -9.02 6.33 30.61
N GLY A 229 -9.57 6.79 29.47
CA GLY A 229 -10.15 8.12 29.32
C GLY A 229 -9.13 9.23 29.06
N GLN A 230 -7.86 8.90 28.81
CA GLN A 230 -6.85 9.88 28.41
C GLN A 230 -7.17 10.51 27.04
N VAL A 231 -7.76 9.73 26.16
CA VAL A 231 -8.37 10.22 24.90
C VAL A 231 -9.82 9.73 24.83
N PRO A 232 -10.77 10.57 24.39
CA PRO A 232 -12.19 10.19 24.34
C PRO A 232 -12.55 9.36 23.10
N ILE A 233 -11.73 9.38 22.02
CA ILE A 233 -12.03 8.78 20.71
C ILE A 233 -10.81 8.04 20.20
#